data_295ea2b19d32b12b6ca71bff8a26deef
#
_entry.id   295ea2b19d32b12b6ca71bff8a26deef
#
_cell.length_a   1.000
_cell.length_b   1.000
_cell.length_c   1.000
_cell.angle_alpha   90.00
_cell.angle_beta   90.00
_cell.angle_gamma   90.00
#
_symmetry.space_group_name_H-M   'P 1'
#
loop_
_entity.id
_entity.type
_entity.pdbx_description
1 polymer ?
#
loop_
_entity_poly.entity_id
_entity_poly.type
_entity_poly.pdbx_seq_one_letter_code
_entity_poly.pdbx_strand_id
1 'polypeptide(L)'
;GKDALLGSLSFLFDEKYMELEAQLSDFATRYEQLIYLNQELFSMIENSISLDLLARLLSTQLITKGEKHLLDRNRYYYKLLRRIIREGQDGGEFRTDLSVNEMVKLYAIAERALLYDWCICNGEYSLKTYGSTAMPIYLAQIRIWDI
;
A
#
# COMPACT_ATOMS: atom_id res chain seq x y z
N GLY A 1 19.09 11.41 -12.74
CA GLY A 1 19.70 10.18 -12.24
C GLY A 1 18.67 9.19 -11.69
N LYS A 2 19.16 8.07 -11.22
CA LYS A 2 18.28 7.02 -10.67
C LYS A 2 17.41 7.52 -9.52
N ASP A 3 17.97 8.33 -8.64
CA ASP A 3 17.24 8.84 -7.48
C ASP A 3 16.10 9.77 -7.87
N ALA A 4 16.28 10.59 -8.90
CA ALA A 4 15.23 11.47 -9.41
C ALA A 4 14.07 10.66 -9.99
N LEU A 5 14.37 9.59 -10.72
CA LEU A 5 13.36 8.70 -11.29
C LEU A 5 12.56 7.99 -10.21
N LEU A 6 13.23 7.50 -9.16
CA LEU A 6 12.60 6.83 -8.03
C LEU A 6 11.72 7.77 -7.23
N GLY A 7 12.18 9.01 -7.01
CA GLY A 7 11.39 10.04 -6.36
C GLY A 7 10.13 10.36 -7.15
N SER A 8 10.23 10.42 -8.48
CA SER A 8 9.07 10.63 -9.35
C SER A 8 8.05 9.49 -9.26
N LEU A 9 8.53 8.25 -9.17
CA LEU A 9 7.64 7.09 -9.06
C LEU A 9 6.91 7.07 -7.71
N SER A 10 7.62 7.34 -6.62
CA SER A 10 6.99 7.47 -5.29
C SER A 10 5.96 8.59 -5.27
N PHE A 11 6.25 9.69 -5.96
CA PHE A 11 5.32 10.81 -6.09
C PHE A 11 4.04 10.40 -6.82
N LEU A 12 4.14 9.58 -7.85
CA LEU A 12 2.95 9.07 -8.56
C LEU A 12 2.05 8.24 -7.64
N PHE A 13 2.64 7.43 -6.78
CA PHE A 13 1.87 6.67 -5.81
C PHE A 13 1.15 7.59 -4.83
N ASP A 14 1.82 8.61 -4.34
CA ASP A 14 1.25 9.56 -3.39
C ASP A 14 0.17 10.43 -4.05
N GLU A 15 0.37 10.83 -5.30
CA GLU A 15 -0.64 11.55 -6.09
C GLU A 15 -1.90 10.72 -6.25
N LYS A 16 -1.73 9.43 -6.56
CA LYS A 16 -2.86 8.51 -6.66
C LYS A 16 -3.65 8.44 -5.36
N TYR A 17 -2.97 8.36 -4.22
CA TYR A 17 -3.63 8.36 -2.91
C TYR A 17 -4.39 9.66 -2.64
N MET A 18 -3.83 10.80 -2.99
CA MET A 18 -4.52 12.09 -2.85
C MET A 18 -5.80 12.12 -3.70
N GLU A 19 -5.72 11.60 -4.92
CA GLU A 19 -6.87 11.50 -5.81
C GLU A 19 -7.96 10.60 -5.24
N LEU A 20 -7.57 9.45 -4.67
CA LEU A 20 -8.51 8.46 -4.14
C LEU A 20 -9.16 8.90 -2.83
N GLU A 21 -8.54 9.80 -2.07
CA GLU A 21 -9.05 10.25 -0.78
C GLU A 21 -10.48 10.77 -0.87
N ALA A 22 -10.83 11.45 -1.96
CA ALA A 22 -12.15 12.02 -2.15
C ALA A 22 -13.27 10.97 -2.18
N GLN A 23 -12.98 9.73 -2.55
CA GLN A 23 -13.97 8.66 -2.62
C GLN A 23 -14.06 7.82 -1.33
N LEU A 24 -13.18 8.05 -0.35
CA LEU A 24 -13.15 7.21 0.85
C LEU A 24 -14.43 7.31 1.67
N SER A 25 -15.10 8.45 1.68
CA SER A 25 -16.37 8.63 2.39
C SER A 25 -17.51 7.76 1.85
N ASP A 26 -17.37 7.22 0.63
CA ASP A 26 -18.35 6.33 0.04
C ASP A 26 -18.35 4.94 0.69
N PHE A 27 -17.32 4.61 1.47
CA PHE A 27 -17.16 3.32 2.11
C PHE A 27 -17.52 3.40 3.58
N ALA A 28 -18.35 2.45 4.04
CA ALA A 28 -18.86 2.45 5.40
C ALA A 28 -17.79 2.14 6.45
N THR A 29 -16.81 1.30 6.11
CA THR A 29 -15.80 0.84 7.06
C THR A 29 -14.40 1.26 6.66
N ARG A 30 -13.53 1.38 7.65
CA ARG A 30 -12.11 1.66 7.42
C ARG A 30 -11.44 0.50 6.70
N TYR A 31 -11.86 -0.73 6.98
CA TYR A 31 -11.38 -1.91 6.27
C TYR A 31 -11.66 -1.80 4.76
N GLU A 32 -12.90 -1.45 4.40
CA GLU A 32 -13.26 -1.27 2.99
C GLU A 32 -12.42 -0.17 2.32
N GLN A 33 -12.12 0.90 3.07
CA GLN A 33 -11.25 1.96 2.57
C GLN A 33 -9.85 1.46 2.26
N LEU A 34 -9.28 0.64 3.14
CA LEU A 34 -7.94 0.05 2.92
C LEU A 34 -7.92 -0.87 1.69
N ILE A 35 -8.95 -1.70 1.53
CA ILE A 35 -9.07 -2.59 0.37
C ILE A 35 -9.20 -1.77 -0.92
N TYR A 36 -10.03 -0.73 -0.90
CA TYR A 36 -10.22 0.15 -2.06
C TYR A 36 -8.91 0.82 -2.47
N LEU A 37 -8.17 1.39 -1.52
CA LEU A 37 -6.89 2.02 -1.81
C LEU A 37 -5.91 1.05 -2.44
N ASN A 38 -5.84 -0.17 -1.93
CA ASN A 38 -4.96 -1.19 -2.49
C ASN A 38 -5.34 -1.54 -3.93
N GLN A 39 -6.63 -1.81 -4.17
CA GLN A 39 -7.09 -2.20 -5.50
C GLN A 39 -6.84 -1.12 -6.53
N GLU A 40 -7.09 0.14 -6.17
CA GLU A 40 -6.88 1.25 -7.10
C GLU A 40 -5.39 1.51 -7.33
N LEU A 41 -4.56 1.39 -6.30
CA LEU A 41 -3.11 1.52 -6.46
C LEU A 41 -2.56 0.41 -7.36
N PHE A 42 -2.95 -0.83 -7.12
CA PHE A 42 -2.48 -1.97 -7.92
C PHE A 42 -2.97 -1.89 -9.37
N SER A 43 -4.20 -1.41 -9.57
CA SER A 43 -4.72 -1.16 -10.92
C SER A 43 -3.88 -0.12 -11.65
N MET A 44 -3.54 0.97 -11.00
CA MET A 44 -2.71 2.03 -11.59
C MET A 44 -1.31 1.50 -11.92
N ILE A 45 -0.70 0.75 -11.00
CA ILE A 45 0.62 0.17 -11.22
C ILE A 45 0.59 -0.79 -12.42
N GLU A 46 -0.36 -1.71 -12.45
CA GLU A 46 -0.47 -2.71 -13.51
C GLU A 46 -0.68 -2.08 -14.90
N ASN A 47 -1.51 -1.03 -14.96
CA ASN A 47 -1.93 -0.44 -16.21
C ASN A 47 -1.04 0.72 -16.69
N SER A 48 -0.31 1.37 -15.78
CA SER A 48 0.36 2.63 -16.08
C SER A 48 1.87 2.65 -15.84
N ILE A 49 2.42 1.63 -15.19
CA ILE A 49 3.85 1.59 -14.85
C ILE A 49 4.45 0.36 -15.49
N SER A 50 5.59 0.53 -16.19
CA SER A 50 6.26 -0.62 -16.76
C SER A 50 6.81 -1.53 -15.67
N LEU A 51 6.77 -2.82 -15.93
CA LEU A 51 7.30 -3.83 -15.01
C LEU A 51 8.80 -3.59 -14.73
N ASP A 52 9.55 -3.24 -15.77
CA ASP A 52 10.97 -2.95 -15.64
C ASP A 52 11.24 -1.78 -14.69
N LEU A 53 10.45 -0.71 -14.81
CA LEU A 53 10.59 0.46 -13.95
C LEU A 53 10.26 0.13 -12.50
N LEU A 54 9.20 -0.62 -12.27
CA LEU A 54 8.83 -1.06 -10.92
C LEU A 54 9.91 -1.96 -10.31
N ALA A 55 10.43 -2.90 -11.08
CA ALA A 55 11.50 -3.79 -10.62
C ALA A 55 12.77 -3.00 -10.26
N ARG A 56 13.11 -1.98 -11.03
CA ARG A 56 14.25 -1.10 -10.71
C ARG A 56 14.03 -0.33 -9.42
N LEU A 57 12.83 0.20 -9.21
CA LEU A 57 12.49 0.87 -7.96
C LEU A 57 12.73 -0.06 -6.77
N LEU A 58 12.15 -1.24 -6.80
CA LEU A 58 12.26 -2.21 -5.70
C LEU A 58 13.71 -2.64 -5.47
N SER A 59 14.45 -2.94 -6.56
CA SER A 59 15.86 -3.33 -6.47
C SER A 59 16.72 -2.23 -5.86
N THR A 60 16.50 -0.99 -6.28
CA THR A 60 17.28 0.15 -5.77
C THR A 60 17.02 0.36 -4.28
N GLN A 61 15.78 0.17 -3.84
CA GLN A 61 15.46 0.26 -2.41
C GLN A 61 16.19 -0.79 -1.58
N LEU A 62 16.46 -1.97 -2.14
CA LEU A 62 17.19 -3.03 -1.45
C LEU A 62 18.66 -2.67 -1.26
N ILE A 63 19.28 -2.02 -2.22
CA ILE A 63 20.73 -1.77 -2.21
C ILE A 63 21.11 -0.36 -1.72
N THR A 64 20.16 0.55 -1.60
CA THR A 64 20.41 1.90 -1.10
C THR A 64 20.72 1.86 0.39
N LYS A 65 21.84 2.46 0.79
CA LYS A 65 22.28 2.48 2.19
C LYS A 65 21.78 3.70 2.97
N GLY A 66 21.34 4.74 2.28
CA GLY A 66 20.80 5.95 2.90
C GLY A 66 19.29 5.86 3.09
N GLU A 67 18.65 7.03 3.11
CA GLU A 67 17.20 7.11 3.20
C GLU A 67 16.53 6.43 2.01
N LYS A 68 15.45 5.74 2.29
CA LYS A 68 14.71 4.99 1.29
C LYS A 68 13.35 5.64 1.06
N HIS A 69 13.09 6.08 -0.15
CA HIS A 69 11.85 6.79 -0.50
C HIS A 69 10.59 6.01 -0.15
N LEU A 70 10.59 4.69 -0.38
CA LEU A 70 9.42 3.86 -0.08
C LEU A 70 9.11 3.79 1.41
N LEU A 71 10.08 4.06 2.28
CA LEU A 71 9.91 4.00 3.73
C LEU A 71 9.75 5.38 4.37
N ASP A 72 9.75 6.46 3.57
CA ASP A 72 9.63 7.81 4.10
C ASP A 72 8.23 8.02 4.69
N ARG A 73 8.19 8.14 6.02
CA ARG A 73 6.95 8.26 6.78
C ARG A 73 6.22 9.58 6.56
N ASN A 74 6.88 10.57 5.94
CA ASN A 74 6.26 11.85 5.59
C ASN A 74 5.50 11.80 4.27
N ARG A 75 5.60 10.72 3.53
CA ARG A 75 4.83 10.54 2.31
C ARG A 75 3.35 10.51 2.59
N TYR A 76 2.54 11.03 1.66
CA TYR A 76 1.08 11.04 1.77
C TYR A 76 0.50 9.63 1.96
N TYR A 77 1.09 8.65 1.30
CA TYR A 77 0.74 7.22 1.47
C TYR A 77 0.66 6.85 2.96
N TYR A 78 1.72 7.14 3.71
CA TYR A 78 1.75 6.78 5.14
C TYR A 78 0.84 7.66 5.98
N LYS A 79 0.71 8.94 5.64
CA LYS A 79 -0.17 9.85 6.37
C LYS A 79 -1.62 9.40 6.28
N LEU A 80 -2.07 9.03 5.08
CA LEU A 80 -3.44 8.58 4.88
C LEU A 80 -3.70 7.25 5.57
N LEU A 81 -2.77 6.29 5.46
CA LEU A 81 -2.90 4.99 6.14
C LEU A 81 -2.98 5.16 7.66
N ARG A 82 -2.13 6.02 8.24
CA ARG A 82 -2.20 6.27 9.69
C ARG A 82 -3.55 6.83 10.12
N ARG A 83 -4.11 7.74 9.33
CA ARG A 83 -5.43 8.30 9.63
C ARG A 83 -6.51 7.23 9.61
N ILE A 84 -6.56 6.44 8.55
CA ILE A 84 -7.58 5.39 8.39
C ILE A 84 -7.48 4.35 9.50
N ILE A 85 -6.27 3.89 9.80
CA ILE A 85 -6.06 2.87 10.83
C ILE A 85 -6.37 3.41 12.21
N ARG A 86 -6.00 4.67 12.50
CA ARG A 86 -6.36 5.30 13.77
C ARG A 86 -7.87 5.39 13.94
N GLU A 87 -8.57 5.84 12.89
CA GLU A 87 -10.03 5.89 12.91
C GLU A 87 -10.65 4.51 13.11
N GLY A 88 -10.07 3.49 12.51
CA GLY A 88 -10.54 2.12 12.66
C GLY A 88 -10.32 1.58 14.09
N GLN A 89 -9.21 1.94 14.72
CA GLN A 89 -8.97 1.58 16.13
C GLN A 89 -9.93 2.34 17.06
N ASP A 90 -10.07 3.63 16.84
CA ASP A 90 -10.95 4.48 17.67
C ASP A 90 -12.42 4.05 17.54
N GLY A 91 -12.82 3.61 16.37
CA GLY A 91 -14.17 3.13 16.11
C GLY A 91 -14.43 1.67 16.49
N GLY A 92 -13.44 0.98 17.04
CA GLY A 92 -13.60 -0.41 17.46
C GLY A 92 -13.58 -1.42 16.31
N GLU A 93 -13.16 -1.02 15.13
CA GLU A 93 -13.10 -1.89 13.96
C GLU A 93 -11.80 -2.70 13.90
N PHE A 94 -10.69 -2.07 14.29
CA PHE A 94 -9.36 -2.70 14.27
C PHE A 94 -8.86 -2.98 15.67
N ARG A 95 -8.03 -4.02 15.78
CA ARG A 95 -7.40 -4.39 17.04
C ARG A 95 -6.54 -3.25 17.58
N THR A 96 -6.45 -3.12 18.90
CA THR A 96 -5.74 -2.03 19.56
C THR A 96 -4.51 -2.50 20.35
N ASP A 97 -4.19 -3.79 20.30
CA ASP A 97 -2.99 -4.34 20.92
C ASP A 97 -1.72 -4.08 20.11
N LEU A 98 -1.88 -3.58 18.88
CA LEU A 98 -0.78 -3.09 18.04
C LEU A 98 -0.94 -1.59 17.86
N SER A 99 0.17 -0.87 17.77
CA SER A 99 0.11 0.57 17.51
C SER A 99 -0.33 0.85 16.08
N VAL A 100 -0.78 2.08 15.84
CA VAL A 100 -1.10 2.54 14.49
C VAL A 100 0.10 2.34 13.56
N ASN A 101 1.30 2.72 14.01
CA ASN A 101 2.51 2.60 13.18
C ASN A 101 2.84 1.15 12.84
N GLU A 102 2.66 0.22 13.79
CA GLU A 102 2.87 -1.21 13.51
C GLU A 102 1.87 -1.73 12.48
N MET A 103 0.62 -1.33 12.57
CA MET A 103 -0.40 -1.78 11.63
C MET A 103 -0.19 -1.19 10.25
N VAL A 104 0.24 0.07 10.15
CA VAL A 104 0.62 0.69 8.87
C VAL A 104 1.78 -0.07 8.25
N LYS A 105 2.78 -0.42 9.06
CA LYS A 105 3.93 -1.20 8.59
C LYS A 105 3.51 -2.56 8.02
N LEU A 106 2.63 -3.26 8.72
CA LEU A 106 2.12 -4.56 8.25
C LEU A 106 1.38 -4.43 6.92
N TYR A 107 0.56 -3.41 6.78
CA TYR A 107 -0.13 -3.13 5.52
C TYR A 107 0.87 -2.86 4.38
N ALA A 108 1.82 -2.00 4.63
CA ALA A 108 2.81 -1.62 3.61
C ALA A 108 3.69 -2.81 3.21
N ILE A 109 4.08 -3.65 4.17
CA ILE A 109 4.83 -4.88 3.90
C ILE A 109 4.02 -5.82 3.00
N ALA A 110 2.74 -6.00 3.28
CA ALA A 110 1.87 -6.86 2.47
C ALA A 110 1.82 -6.38 1.02
N GLU A 111 1.65 -5.08 0.81
CA GLU A 111 1.65 -4.51 -0.54
C GLU A 111 2.99 -4.71 -1.24
N ARG A 112 4.09 -4.42 -0.56
CA ARG A 112 5.42 -4.57 -1.15
C ARG A 112 5.73 -6.04 -1.47
N ALA A 113 5.31 -6.96 -0.63
CA ALA A 113 5.49 -8.38 -0.88
C ALA A 113 4.79 -8.82 -2.16
N LEU A 114 3.57 -8.35 -2.37
CA LEU A 114 2.81 -8.66 -3.59
C LEU A 114 3.46 -8.03 -4.83
N LEU A 115 3.92 -6.80 -4.73
CA LEU A 115 4.63 -6.14 -5.83
C LEU A 115 5.92 -6.87 -6.18
N TYR A 116 6.67 -7.29 -5.16
CA TYR A 116 7.92 -8.01 -5.35
C TYR A 116 7.68 -9.35 -6.05
N ASP A 117 6.69 -10.11 -5.58
CA ASP A 117 6.35 -11.38 -6.21
C ASP A 117 5.90 -11.20 -7.65
N TRP A 118 5.07 -10.21 -7.90
CA TRP A 118 4.62 -9.90 -9.26
C TRP A 118 5.79 -9.62 -10.21
N CYS A 119 6.79 -8.87 -9.72
CA CYS A 119 8.01 -8.61 -10.49
C CYS A 119 8.82 -9.89 -10.73
N ILE A 120 8.97 -10.74 -9.71
CA ILE A 120 9.67 -12.03 -9.84
C ILE A 120 8.99 -12.90 -10.90
N CYS A 121 7.67 -12.88 -10.94
CA CYS A 121 6.86 -13.66 -11.89
C CYS A 121 6.74 -12.98 -13.26
N ASN A 122 7.51 -11.94 -13.53
CA ASN A 122 7.50 -11.20 -14.79
C ASN A 122 6.10 -10.68 -15.19
N GLY A 123 5.27 -10.35 -14.21
CA GLY A 123 3.93 -9.83 -14.46
C GLY A 123 2.98 -10.84 -15.09
N GLU A 124 3.20 -12.14 -14.87
CA GLU A 124 2.42 -13.19 -15.52
C GLU A 124 0.99 -13.33 -15.01
N TYR A 125 0.66 -12.69 -13.89
CA TYR A 125 -0.71 -12.69 -13.38
C TYR A 125 -1.21 -11.24 -13.22
N SER A 126 -2.53 -11.06 -13.09
CA SER A 126 -3.09 -9.74 -12.82
C SER A 126 -2.80 -9.34 -11.38
N LEU A 127 -2.04 -8.27 -11.19
CA LEU A 127 -1.71 -7.74 -9.88
C LEU A 127 -2.97 -7.32 -9.12
N LYS A 128 -3.87 -6.60 -9.79
CA LYS A 128 -5.12 -6.16 -9.16
C LYS A 128 -5.98 -7.34 -8.74
N THR A 129 -6.14 -8.32 -9.62
CA THR A 129 -6.99 -9.49 -9.34
C THR A 129 -6.43 -10.32 -8.21
N TYR A 130 -5.14 -10.60 -8.25
CA TYR A 130 -4.50 -11.37 -7.17
C TYR A 130 -4.55 -10.61 -5.85
N GLY A 131 -4.27 -9.30 -5.89
CA GLY A 131 -4.34 -8.44 -4.71
C GLY A 131 -5.73 -8.42 -4.09
N SER A 132 -6.78 -8.46 -4.89
CA SER A 132 -8.16 -8.49 -4.38
C SER A 132 -8.47 -9.75 -3.58
N THR A 133 -7.71 -10.81 -3.80
CA THR A 133 -7.82 -12.05 -3.00
C THR A 133 -6.85 -12.06 -1.83
N ALA A 134 -5.60 -11.66 -2.06
CA ALA A 134 -4.54 -11.77 -1.06
C ALA A 134 -4.65 -10.73 0.06
N MET A 135 -4.95 -9.47 -0.28
CA MET A 135 -5.01 -8.41 0.73
C MET A 135 -6.08 -8.66 1.80
N PRO A 136 -7.29 -9.09 1.47
CA PRO A 136 -8.26 -9.45 2.51
C PRO A 136 -7.76 -10.54 3.45
N ILE A 137 -7.02 -11.52 2.94
CA ILE A 137 -6.45 -12.58 3.78
C ILE A 137 -5.42 -11.99 4.75
N TYR A 138 -4.50 -11.14 4.28
CA TYR A 138 -3.49 -10.52 5.12
C TYR A 138 -4.11 -9.55 6.13
N LEU A 139 -5.10 -8.76 5.70
CA LEU A 139 -5.72 -7.75 6.55
C LEU A 139 -6.75 -8.32 7.52
N ALA A 140 -7.15 -9.58 7.36
CA ALA A 140 -8.03 -10.24 8.32
C ALA A 140 -7.47 -10.18 9.74
N GLN A 141 -6.14 -10.18 9.87
CA GLN A 141 -5.47 -10.19 11.18
C GLN A 141 -5.55 -8.84 11.92
N ILE A 142 -5.87 -7.75 11.23
CA ILE A 142 -5.95 -6.44 11.90
C ILE A 142 -7.35 -6.10 12.36
N ARG A 143 -8.36 -6.84 11.91
CA ARG A 143 -9.76 -6.63 12.31
C ARG A 143 -10.05 -7.26 13.66
N ILE A 144 -11.03 -6.68 14.33
CA ILE A 144 -11.63 -7.33 15.51
C ILE A 144 -12.68 -8.32 14.98
N TRP A 145 -12.56 -9.56 15.41
CA TRP A 145 -13.53 -10.60 15.06
C TRP A 145 -14.55 -10.74 16.20
N ASP A 146 -15.82 -10.68 15.84
CA ASP A 146 -16.89 -11.08 16.76
C ASP A 146 -16.88 -12.61 16.79
N ILE A 147 -16.56 -13.14 17.95
CA ILE A 147 -16.57 -14.59 18.17
C ILE A 147 -17.94 -15.03 18.68
#